data_2951e50d6114c2befb78241c33e073e6
#
_entry.id   2951e50d6114c2befb78241c33e073e6
#
_cell.length_a   1.000
_cell.length_b   1.000
_cell.length_c   1.000
_cell.angle_alpha   90.00
_cell.angle_beta   90.00
_cell.angle_gamma   90.00
#
_symmetry.space_group_name_H-M   'P 1'
#
loop_
_entity.id
_entity.type
_entity.pdbx_description
1 polymer ?
#
loop_
_entity_poly.entity_id
_entity_poly.type
_entity_poly.pdbx_seq_one_letter_code
_entity_poly.pdbx_strand_id
1 'polypeptide(L)'
;MENVYNLFKQFMDQYDLNPHDIPNYPGYQCDRTGNVYRPNGSRITPFNSAGYKQAYLKDEEGHRSVKGIHQLIAMTFDEEYYDGCVVHHKDENKLHNWDENLEVESREEHSRHHADPYRLANYVNEHGPANKGKKMSPEFCEKCRQSALNRKKNK
;
A
#
# COMPACT_ATOMS: atom_id res chain seq x y z
N MET A 1 -14.86 6.01 -41.46
CA MET A 1 -15.11 5.22 -40.22
C MET A 1 -13.87 5.30 -39.35
N GLU A 2 -13.91 6.06 -38.30
CA GLU A 2 -12.85 6.00 -37.29
C GLU A 2 -12.81 4.57 -36.71
N ASN A 3 -11.65 3.94 -36.79
CA ASN A 3 -11.50 2.56 -36.34
C ASN A 3 -11.68 2.54 -34.81
N VAL A 4 -12.51 1.62 -34.32
CA VAL A 4 -12.73 1.39 -32.85
C VAL A 4 -11.40 1.32 -32.09
N TYR A 5 -10.35 0.81 -32.72
CA TYR A 5 -9.00 0.79 -32.18
C TYR A 5 -8.44 2.21 -31.91
N ASN A 6 -8.65 3.16 -32.83
CA ASN A 6 -8.16 4.54 -32.66
C ASN A 6 -8.92 5.25 -31.53
N LEU A 7 -10.23 5.01 -31.43
CA LEU A 7 -11.05 5.57 -30.35
C LEU A 7 -10.63 5.02 -28.99
N PHE A 8 -10.39 3.70 -28.90
CA PHE A 8 -9.88 3.07 -27.68
C PHE A 8 -8.50 3.59 -27.29
N LYS A 9 -7.61 3.75 -28.27
CA LYS A 9 -6.27 4.31 -28.03
C LYS A 9 -6.35 5.74 -27.52
N GLN A 10 -7.17 6.58 -28.14
CA GLN A 10 -7.39 7.97 -27.68
C GLN A 10 -7.94 8.00 -26.25
N PHE A 11 -8.86 7.11 -25.89
CA PHE A 11 -9.37 6.98 -24.53
C PHE A 11 -8.26 6.60 -23.55
N MET A 12 -7.43 5.61 -23.86
CA MET A 12 -6.31 5.17 -23.01
C MET A 12 -5.29 6.30 -22.81
N ASP A 13 -4.96 7.04 -23.88
CA ASP A 13 -4.04 8.17 -23.83
C ASP A 13 -4.64 9.36 -23.04
N GLN A 14 -5.94 9.64 -23.21
CA GLN A 14 -6.63 10.74 -22.51
C GLN A 14 -6.64 10.56 -21.00
N TYR A 15 -6.79 9.33 -20.52
CA TYR A 15 -6.83 8.99 -19.09
C TYR A 15 -5.52 8.43 -18.55
N ASP A 16 -4.45 8.48 -19.37
CA ASP A 16 -3.13 7.96 -19.02
C ASP A 16 -3.18 6.52 -18.44
N LEU A 17 -3.94 5.66 -19.10
CA LEU A 17 -4.12 4.26 -18.70
C LEU A 17 -3.08 3.31 -19.30
N ASN A 18 -2.13 3.84 -20.08
CA ASN A 18 -1.04 3.06 -20.64
C ASN A 18 -0.06 2.61 -19.53
N PRO A 19 0.58 1.45 -19.70
CA PRO A 19 1.62 1.04 -18.76
C PRO A 19 2.84 1.95 -18.81
N HIS A 20 3.36 2.31 -17.65
CA HIS A 20 4.59 3.09 -17.44
C HIS A 20 5.67 2.23 -16.80
N ASP A 21 6.93 2.53 -17.10
CA ASP A 21 8.08 1.82 -16.54
C ASP A 21 8.17 2.07 -15.02
N ILE A 22 8.38 0.98 -14.28
CA ILE A 22 8.53 1.05 -12.82
C ILE A 22 9.99 1.41 -12.49
N PRO A 23 10.25 2.50 -11.75
CA PRO A 23 11.61 2.86 -11.31
C PRO A 23 12.31 1.70 -10.60
N ASN A 24 13.60 1.52 -10.83
CA ASN A 24 14.45 0.48 -10.23
C ASN A 24 14.12 -0.98 -10.62
N TYR A 25 13.14 -1.20 -11.53
CA TYR A 25 12.72 -2.52 -11.98
C TYR A 25 12.68 -2.59 -13.51
N PRO A 26 13.83 -2.77 -14.16
CA PRO A 26 13.95 -2.63 -15.60
C PRO A 26 13.04 -3.57 -16.38
N GLY A 27 12.28 -2.99 -17.31
CA GLY A 27 11.32 -3.67 -18.17
C GLY A 27 10.01 -4.08 -17.49
N TYR A 28 9.87 -3.91 -16.18
CA TYR A 28 8.56 -4.02 -15.54
C TYR A 28 7.79 -2.73 -15.67
N GLN A 29 6.49 -2.84 -15.91
CA GLN A 29 5.59 -1.71 -16.09
C GLN A 29 4.37 -1.85 -15.20
N CYS A 30 3.72 -0.73 -14.89
CA CYS A 30 2.42 -0.72 -14.23
C CYS A 30 1.52 0.34 -14.84
N ASP A 31 0.21 0.17 -14.67
CA ASP A 31 -0.80 1.13 -15.06
C ASP A 31 -1.51 1.74 -13.83
N ARG A 32 -2.19 2.85 -14.01
CA ARG A 32 -2.91 3.56 -12.93
C ARG A 32 -4.06 2.74 -12.32
N THR A 33 -4.49 1.67 -12.96
CA THR A 33 -5.56 0.78 -12.45
C THR A 33 -5.06 -0.30 -11.51
N GLY A 34 -3.74 -0.36 -11.24
CA GLY A 34 -3.14 -1.31 -10.32
C GLY A 34 -2.69 -2.63 -10.95
N ASN A 35 -2.54 -2.67 -12.27
CA ASN A 35 -1.96 -3.81 -12.95
C ASN A 35 -0.45 -3.66 -13.08
N VAL A 36 0.28 -4.76 -12.99
CA VAL A 36 1.73 -4.83 -13.17
C VAL A 36 2.07 -5.82 -14.28
N TYR A 37 3.02 -5.47 -15.12
CA TYR A 37 3.41 -6.22 -16.31
C TYR A 37 4.88 -6.61 -16.25
N ARG A 38 5.20 -7.79 -16.81
CA ARG A 38 6.57 -8.29 -16.96
C ARG A 38 7.24 -7.66 -18.18
N PRO A 39 8.59 -7.80 -18.31
CA PRO A 39 9.32 -7.35 -19.50
C PRO A 39 8.84 -7.93 -20.83
N ASN A 40 8.13 -9.07 -20.80
CA ASN A 40 7.52 -9.67 -21.99
C ASN A 40 6.08 -9.20 -22.25
N GLY A 41 5.61 -8.17 -21.55
CA GLY A 41 4.27 -7.61 -21.67
C GLY A 41 3.16 -8.42 -20.97
N SER A 42 3.46 -9.60 -20.39
CA SER A 42 2.44 -10.38 -19.71
C SER A 42 2.08 -9.78 -18.34
N ARG A 43 0.80 -9.72 -18.01
CA ARG A 43 0.33 -9.25 -16.71
C ARG A 43 0.77 -10.19 -15.59
N ILE A 44 1.20 -9.63 -14.47
CA ILE A 44 1.50 -10.39 -13.27
C ILE A 44 0.19 -10.68 -12.52
N THR A 45 0.00 -11.93 -12.11
CA THR A 45 -1.02 -12.27 -11.13
C THR A 45 -0.43 -12.06 -9.73
N PRO A 46 -0.89 -11.05 -8.97
CA PRO A 46 -0.37 -10.81 -7.63
C PRO A 46 -0.84 -11.89 -6.66
N PHE A 47 -0.08 -12.13 -5.62
CA PHE A 47 -0.46 -12.97 -4.50
C PHE A 47 -0.82 -12.10 -3.28
N ASN A 48 -1.65 -12.64 -2.39
CA ASN A 48 -2.02 -11.94 -1.16
C ASN A 48 -1.10 -12.36 -0.01
N SER A 49 -0.54 -11.37 0.70
CA SER A 49 0.25 -11.58 1.90
C SER A 49 -0.02 -10.43 2.88
N ALA A 50 -0.29 -10.76 4.14
CA ALA A 50 -0.61 -9.81 5.21
C ALA A 50 -1.75 -8.82 4.84
N GLY A 51 -2.68 -9.25 3.99
CA GLY A 51 -3.82 -8.43 3.51
C GLY A 51 -3.51 -7.53 2.33
N TYR A 52 -2.27 -7.54 1.80
CA TYR A 52 -1.87 -6.75 0.62
C TYR A 52 -1.68 -7.62 -0.61
N LYS A 53 -1.96 -7.06 -1.79
CA LYS A 53 -1.51 -7.64 -3.06
C LYS A 53 -0.03 -7.36 -3.26
N GLN A 54 0.73 -8.41 -3.54
CA GLN A 54 2.20 -8.34 -3.72
C GLN A 54 2.63 -9.07 -4.99
N ALA A 55 3.79 -8.69 -5.52
CA ALA A 55 4.40 -9.32 -6.69
C ALA A 55 5.90 -9.55 -6.48
N TYR A 56 6.43 -10.56 -7.18
CA TYR A 56 7.87 -10.78 -7.31
C TYR A 56 8.39 -10.01 -8.52
N LEU A 57 9.39 -9.16 -8.30
CA LEU A 57 10.12 -8.46 -9.35
C LEU A 57 11.62 -8.74 -9.22
N LYS A 58 12.37 -8.42 -10.27
CA LYS A 58 13.83 -8.39 -10.26
C LYS A 58 14.27 -6.94 -10.39
N ASP A 59 15.18 -6.52 -9.52
CA ASP A 59 15.82 -5.20 -9.60
C ASP A 59 16.89 -5.13 -10.71
N GLU A 60 17.57 -4.00 -10.82
CA GLU A 60 18.64 -3.76 -11.80
C GLU A 60 19.81 -4.71 -11.64
N GLU A 61 20.05 -5.22 -10.43
CA GLU A 61 21.12 -6.16 -10.12
C GLU A 61 20.69 -7.63 -10.35
N GLY A 62 19.41 -7.85 -10.70
CA GLY A 62 18.82 -9.17 -10.93
C GLY A 62 18.37 -9.88 -9.65
N HIS A 63 18.44 -9.23 -8.50
CA HIS A 63 17.95 -9.79 -7.25
C HIS A 63 16.43 -9.84 -7.24
N ARG A 64 15.89 -10.93 -6.72
CA ARG A 64 14.45 -11.11 -6.54
C ARG A 64 13.98 -10.41 -5.27
N SER A 65 13.00 -9.50 -5.41
CA SER A 65 12.36 -8.84 -4.29
C SER A 65 10.85 -9.00 -4.35
N VAL A 66 10.19 -8.91 -3.20
CA VAL A 66 8.73 -8.86 -3.07
C VAL A 66 8.34 -7.40 -2.82
N LYS A 67 7.42 -6.89 -3.62
CA LYS A 67 6.90 -5.52 -3.46
C LYS A 67 5.38 -5.52 -3.44
N GLY A 68 4.81 -4.63 -2.62
CA GLY A 68 3.38 -4.35 -2.65
C GLY A 68 2.96 -3.68 -3.95
N ILE A 69 1.84 -4.08 -4.52
CA ILE A 69 1.32 -3.43 -5.74
C ILE A 69 1.12 -1.93 -5.52
N HIS A 70 0.52 -1.52 -4.39
CA HIS A 70 0.35 -0.10 -4.02
C HIS A 70 1.68 0.67 -4.02
N GLN A 71 2.77 0.06 -3.54
CA GLN A 71 4.09 0.69 -3.53
C GLN A 71 4.64 0.89 -4.95
N LEU A 72 4.43 -0.08 -5.86
CA LEU A 72 4.86 0.02 -7.25
C LEU A 72 4.09 1.12 -7.99
N ILE A 73 2.78 1.21 -7.75
CA ILE A 73 1.92 2.24 -8.36
C ILE A 73 2.35 3.63 -7.85
N ALA A 74 2.45 3.82 -6.53
CA ALA A 74 2.86 5.10 -5.96
C ALA A 74 4.27 5.49 -6.43
N MET A 75 5.25 4.57 -6.45
CA MET A 75 6.60 4.81 -6.95
C MET A 75 6.63 5.30 -8.40
N THR A 76 5.66 4.88 -9.22
CA THR A 76 5.61 5.21 -10.64
C THR A 76 4.86 6.50 -10.93
N PHE A 77 3.78 6.78 -10.19
CA PHE A 77 2.84 7.85 -10.53
C PHE A 77 2.77 8.99 -9.53
N ASP A 78 3.30 8.82 -8.32
CA ASP A 78 3.27 9.85 -7.28
C ASP A 78 4.64 10.54 -7.17
N GLU A 79 4.67 11.84 -7.48
CA GLU A 79 5.90 12.65 -7.42
C GLU A 79 6.42 12.84 -5.98
N GLU A 80 5.56 12.65 -4.98
CA GLU A 80 5.93 12.74 -3.56
C GLU A 80 6.48 11.43 -3.00
N TYR A 81 6.52 10.35 -3.81
CA TYR A 81 7.06 9.07 -3.37
C TYR A 81 8.56 9.16 -3.03
N TYR A 82 8.93 8.63 -1.87
CA TYR A 82 10.33 8.49 -1.45
C TYR A 82 10.56 7.18 -0.69
N ASP A 83 11.81 6.74 -0.61
CA ASP A 83 12.15 5.50 0.10
C ASP A 83 11.88 5.64 1.60
N GLY A 84 11.02 4.77 2.11
CA GLY A 84 10.61 4.74 3.52
C GLY A 84 9.31 5.48 3.83
N CYS A 85 8.64 6.07 2.82
CA CYS A 85 7.28 6.57 2.96
C CYS A 85 6.28 5.42 3.22
N VAL A 86 5.09 5.77 3.64
CA VAL A 86 3.95 4.87 3.73
C VAL A 86 2.99 5.19 2.60
N VAL A 87 2.53 4.18 1.91
CA VAL A 87 1.46 4.34 0.90
C VAL A 87 0.15 3.91 1.55
N HIS A 88 -0.71 4.89 1.78
CA HIS A 88 -2.01 4.74 2.42
C HIS A 88 -3.10 4.48 1.38
N HIS A 89 -4.08 3.63 1.71
CA HIS A 89 -5.29 3.41 0.90
C HIS A 89 -6.41 4.30 1.45
N LYS A 90 -6.85 5.28 0.67
CA LYS A 90 -7.87 6.27 1.09
C LYS A 90 -9.18 5.62 1.53
N ASP A 91 -9.55 4.51 0.91
CA ASP A 91 -10.75 3.73 1.21
C ASP A 91 -10.53 2.63 2.28
N GLU A 92 -9.35 2.58 2.93
CA GLU A 92 -8.95 1.56 3.91
C GLU A 92 -8.86 0.11 3.35
N ASN A 93 -9.16 -0.10 2.06
CA ASN A 93 -9.12 -1.42 1.45
C ASN A 93 -7.77 -1.69 0.78
N LYS A 94 -6.93 -2.48 1.42
CA LYS A 94 -5.57 -2.85 0.99
C LYS A 94 -5.50 -3.61 -0.35
N LEU A 95 -6.64 -4.02 -0.88
CA LEU A 95 -6.73 -4.71 -2.17
C LEU A 95 -7.03 -3.77 -3.34
N HIS A 96 -7.35 -2.52 -3.07
CA HIS A 96 -7.71 -1.50 -4.03
C HIS A 96 -6.50 -0.63 -4.38
N ASN A 97 -5.73 -1.05 -5.38
CA ASN A 97 -4.43 -0.48 -5.70
C ASN A 97 -4.43 0.42 -6.95
N TRP A 98 -5.54 1.06 -7.30
CA TRP A 98 -5.53 2.08 -8.35
C TRP A 98 -4.98 3.41 -7.80
N ASP A 99 -4.31 4.15 -8.66
CA ASP A 99 -3.53 5.34 -8.33
C ASP A 99 -4.31 6.38 -7.49
N GLU A 100 -5.52 6.75 -7.92
CA GLU A 100 -6.36 7.75 -7.23
C GLU A 100 -6.75 7.38 -5.79
N ASN A 101 -6.71 6.08 -5.45
CA ASN A 101 -7.00 5.57 -4.11
C ASN A 101 -5.77 5.55 -3.19
N LEU A 102 -4.59 5.81 -3.73
CA LEU A 102 -3.34 5.78 -2.99
C LEU A 102 -2.93 7.21 -2.59
N GLU A 103 -2.24 7.31 -1.47
CA GLU A 103 -1.70 8.54 -0.94
C GLU A 103 -0.36 8.25 -0.26
N VAL A 104 0.65 9.04 -0.63
CA VAL A 104 1.98 8.95 0.01
C VAL A 104 1.98 9.77 1.28
N GLU A 105 2.36 9.15 2.38
CA GLU A 105 2.42 9.77 3.70
C GLU A 105 3.77 9.53 4.36
N SER A 106 4.19 10.44 5.21
CA SER A 106 5.25 10.17 6.16
C SER A 106 4.76 9.17 7.22
N ARG A 107 5.69 8.45 7.85
CA ARG A 107 5.35 7.55 8.97
C ARG A 107 4.66 8.26 10.13
N GLU A 108 4.97 9.54 10.33
CA GLU A 108 4.38 10.36 11.40
C GLU A 108 2.93 10.72 11.08
N GLU A 109 2.64 11.10 9.85
CA GLU A 109 1.29 11.39 9.36
C GLU A 109 0.42 10.15 9.42
N HIS A 110 0.90 9.04 8.88
CA HIS A 110 0.21 7.76 8.95
C HIS A 110 -0.09 7.32 10.39
N SER A 111 0.85 7.52 11.31
CA SER A 111 0.64 7.22 12.73
C SER A 111 -0.41 8.14 13.36
N ARG A 112 -0.50 9.41 12.94
CA ARG A 112 -1.56 10.34 13.38
C ARG A 112 -2.93 9.95 12.82
N HIS A 113 -3.01 9.54 11.55
CA HIS A 113 -4.23 9.03 10.94
C HIS A 113 -4.82 7.85 11.74
N HIS A 114 -3.99 6.89 12.13
CA HIS A 114 -4.43 5.76 12.95
C HIS A 114 -4.60 6.08 14.44
N ALA A 115 -4.07 7.20 14.91
CA ALA A 115 -4.23 7.66 16.29
C ALA A 115 -5.49 8.52 16.50
N ASP A 116 -6.26 8.80 15.45
CA ASP A 116 -7.52 9.54 15.57
C ASP A 116 -8.48 8.76 16.49
N PRO A 117 -8.87 9.34 17.66
CA PRO A 117 -9.76 8.68 18.61
C PRO A 117 -11.14 8.34 18.02
N TYR A 118 -11.61 9.13 17.05
CA TYR A 118 -12.91 8.89 16.39
C TYR A 118 -12.84 7.67 15.46
N ARG A 119 -11.77 7.52 14.68
CA ARG A 119 -11.56 6.35 13.82
C ARG A 119 -11.41 5.08 14.64
N LEU A 120 -10.60 5.13 15.71
CA LEU A 120 -10.41 3.99 16.61
C LEU A 120 -11.72 3.62 17.31
N ALA A 121 -12.51 4.60 17.76
CA ALA A 121 -13.81 4.37 18.39
C ALA A 121 -14.81 3.73 17.41
N ASN A 122 -14.89 4.22 16.17
CA ASN A 122 -15.75 3.65 15.14
C ASN A 122 -15.31 2.24 14.76
N TYR A 123 -14.03 1.99 14.57
CA TYR A 123 -13.51 0.67 14.31
C TYR A 123 -13.82 -0.33 15.44
N VAL A 124 -13.64 0.09 16.70
CA VAL A 124 -13.94 -0.74 17.89
C VAL A 124 -15.45 -0.99 18.02
N ASN A 125 -16.29 -0.01 17.66
CA ASN A 125 -17.74 -0.17 17.68
C ASN A 125 -18.25 -1.16 16.63
N GLU A 126 -17.66 -1.15 15.43
CA GLU A 126 -18.04 -2.02 14.32
C GLU A 126 -17.47 -3.44 14.45
N HIS A 127 -16.23 -3.57 14.90
CA HIS A 127 -15.48 -4.84 14.88
C HIS A 127 -15.21 -5.40 16.28
N GLY A 128 -15.48 -4.65 17.31
CA GLY A 128 -15.09 -4.94 18.69
C GLY A 128 -13.59 -4.73 18.95
N PRO A 129 -13.16 -4.70 20.21
CA PRO A 129 -11.73 -4.54 20.54
C PRO A 129 -10.91 -5.69 19.98
N ALA A 130 -9.79 -5.37 19.32
CA ALA A 130 -8.91 -6.32 18.63
C ALA A 130 -8.44 -7.53 19.48
N ASN A 131 -8.50 -7.39 20.80
CA ASN A 131 -8.11 -8.41 21.77
C ASN A 131 -9.28 -8.97 22.58
N LYS A 132 -10.54 -8.76 22.16
CA LYS A 132 -11.71 -9.29 22.86
C LYS A 132 -11.61 -10.83 22.95
N GLY A 133 -11.50 -11.35 24.17
CA GLY A 133 -11.40 -12.80 24.42
C GLY A 133 -10.00 -13.41 24.34
N LYS A 134 -8.96 -12.67 23.96
CA LYS A 134 -7.58 -13.14 24.03
C LYS A 134 -7.01 -12.88 25.43
N LYS A 135 -6.69 -13.94 26.17
CA LYS A 135 -5.90 -13.80 27.40
C LYS A 135 -4.46 -13.45 27.00
N MET A 136 -4.02 -12.27 27.39
CA MET A 136 -2.63 -11.84 27.24
C MET A 136 -1.76 -12.63 28.22
N SER A 137 -0.52 -12.95 27.80
CA SER A 137 0.42 -13.64 28.71
C SER A 137 0.73 -12.74 29.93
N PRO A 138 0.95 -13.35 31.13
CA PRO A 138 1.32 -12.59 32.33
C PRO A 138 2.55 -11.69 32.11
N GLU A 139 3.56 -12.17 31.35
CA GLU A 139 4.76 -11.41 31.00
C GLU A 139 4.46 -10.17 30.15
N PHE A 140 3.54 -10.28 29.19
CA PHE A 140 3.13 -9.13 28.37
C PHE A 140 2.36 -8.10 29.22
N CYS A 141 1.47 -8.55 30.11
CA CYS A 141 0.76 -7.67 31.02
C CYS A 141 1.73 -6.92 31.96
N GLU A 142 2.75 -7.60 32.46
CA GLU A 142 3.76 -6.97 33.33
C GLU A 142 4.63 -5.96 32.55
N LYS A 143 5.07 -6.27 31.31
CA LYS A 143 5.75 -5.31 30.44
C LYS A 143 4.93 -4.03 30.20
N CYS A 144 3.63 -4.17 29.95
CA CYS A 144 2.73 -3.03 29.77
C CYS A 144 2.62 -2.20 31.05
N ARG A 145 2.53 -2.86 32.23
CA ARG A 145 2.50 -2.21 33.55
C ARG A 145 3.76 -1.41 33.80
N GLN A 146 4.94 -1.99 33.59
CA GLN A 146 6.23 -1.34 33.77
C GLN A 146 6.41 -0.14 32.83
N SER A 147 6.02 -0.27 31.57
CA SER A 147 6.03 0.84 30.60
C SER A 147 5.14 2.01 31.06
N ALA A 148 3.94 1.71 31.59
CA ALA A 148 3.04 2.75 32.09
C ALA A 148 3.59 3.46 33.33
N LEU A 149 4.26 2.74 34.22
CA LEU A 149 4.91 3.30 35.43
C LEU A 149 6.10 4.20 35.05
N ASN A 150 6.91 3.80 34.06
CA ASN A 150 8.05 4.59 33.60
C ASN A 150 7.61 5.90 32.92
N ARG A 151 6.47 5.91 32.20
CA ARG A 151 5.92 7.15 31.64
C ARG A 151 5.44 8.15 32.70
N LYS A 152 5.00 7.68 33.88
CA LYS A 152 4.59 8.54 34.99
C LYS A 152 5.78 9.13 35.78
N LYS A 153 6.97 8.48 35.72
CA LYS A 153 8.17 8.98 36.40
C LYS A 153 8.92 10.07 35.60
N ASN A 154 8.65 10.18 34.28
CA ASN A 154 9.30 11.13 33.37
C ASN A 154 8.42 12.35 33.05
N LYS A 155 7.37 12.60 33.82
CA LYS A 155 6.58 13.83 33.87
C LYS A 155 6.76 14.52 35.22
#